data_0ded79935d5e291f2a79bf936fc9d5ef
#
_entry.id   0ded79935d5e291f2a79bf936fc9d5ef
#
_cell.length_a   1.000
_cell.length_b   1.000
_cell.length_c   1.000
_cell.angle_alpha   90.00
_cell.angle_beta   90.00
_cell.angle_gamma   90.00
#
_symmetry.space_group_name_H-M   'P 1'
#
loop_
_entity.id
_entity.type
_entity.pdbx_description
1 polymer ?
#
loop_
_entity_poly.entity_id
_entity_poly.type
_entity_poly.pdbx_seq_one_letter_code
_entity_poly.pdbx_strand_id
1 'polypeptide(L)'
;MNTLIKIVCLAGLAVIIDLPWLYIQSSRFQDLFRDIQGDRAMNVRLWGAVPVYLAIGYLVSEIHSAPRAFFTGVATYAIYDFTQLTTFDKYPLSIAVADSIWGGILMALVWWSGVQLNLIAPRR
;
A
#
# COMPACT_ATOMS: atom_id res chain seq x y z
N MET A 1 14.47 5.25 19.64
CA MET A 1 13.16 5.79 19.21
C MET A 1 12.06 4.80 19.59
N ASN A 2 10.95 5.32 20.07
CA ASN A 2 9.80 4.52 20.47
C ASN A 2 9.20 3.79 19.25
N THR A 3 8.74 2.55 19.44
CA THR A 3 8.13 1.74 18.38
C THR A 3 6.95 2.45 17.71
N LEU A 4 6.10 3.10 18.49
CA LEU A 4 4.94 3.82 17.94
C LEU A 4 5.39 4.96 17.02
N ILE A 5 6.41 5.71 17.44
CA ILE A 5 6.96 6.82 16.63
C ILE A 5 7.54 6.28 15.32
N LYS A 6 8.27 5.15 15.38
CA LYS A 6 8.78 4.50 14.15
C LYS A 6 7.65 4.13 13.21
N ILE A 7 6.59 3.53 13.71
CA ILE A 7 5.43 3.13 12.91
C ILE A 7 4.79 4.36 12.24
N VAL A 8 4.60 5.44 13.01
CA VAL A 8 4.01 6.67 12.48
C VAL A 8 4.90 7.29 11.40
N CYS A 9 6.21 7.33 11.61
CA CYS A 9 7.16 7.84 10.62
C CYS A 9 7.15 7.01 9.34
N LEU A 10 7.15 5.69 9.47
CA LEU A 10 7.11 4.79 8.33
C LEU A 10 5.77 4.90 7.58
N ALA A 11 4.67 5.08 8.32
CA ALA A 11 3.37 5.34 7.73
C ALA A 11 3.37 6.62 6.90
N GLY A 12 3.98 7.69 7.42
CA GLY A 12 4.13 8.95 6.70
C GLY A 12 4.96 8.81 5.43
N LEU A 13 6.06 8.06 5.49
CA LEU A 13 6.86 7.74 4.30
C LEU A 13 6.05 6.97 3.28
N ALA A 14 5.24 6.01 3.71
CA ALA A 14 4.39 5.24 2.82
C ALA A 14 3.40 6.14 2.09
N VAL A 15 2.77 7.08 2.80
CA VAL A 15 1.86 8.05 2.19
C VAL A 15 2.59 8.86 1.11
N ILE A 16 3.76 9.40 1.44
CA ILE A 16 4.52 10.25 0.51
C ILE A 16 4.91 9.47 -0.75
N ILE A 17 5.40 8.24 -0.58
CA ILE A 17 5.85 7.42 -1.70
C ILE A 17 4.66 6.94 -2.54
N ASP A 18 3.50 6.69 -1.91
CA ASP A 18 2.30 6.20 -2.58
C ASP A 18 1.55 7.30 -3.36
N LEU A 19 1.73 8.58 -2.99
CA LEU A 19 1.00 9.68 -3.63
C LEU A 19 1.14 9.71 -5.15
N PRO A 20 2.34 9.58 -5.76
CA PRO A 20 2.45 9.58 -7.22
C PRO A 20 1.66 8.45 -7.87
N TRP A 21 1.67 7.25 -7.29
CA TRP A 21 0.89 6.12 -7.80
C TRP A 21 -0.60 6.40 -7.72
N LEU A 22 -1.06 6.88 -6.56
CA LEU A 22 -2.46 7.23 -6.37
C LEU A 22 -2.92 8.30 -7.36
N TYR A 23 -2.08 9.30 -7.59
CA TYR A 23 -2.37 10.35 -8.56
C TYR A 23 -2.50 9.79 -9.98
N ILE A 24 -1.53 8.96 -10.40
CA ILE A 24 -1.54 8.35 -11.74
C ILE A 24 -2.75 7.45 -11.94
N GLN A 25 -3.14 6.70 -10.90
CA GLN A 25 -4.22 5.71 -10.99
C GLN A 25 -5.59 6.27 -10.62
N SER A 26 -5.69 7.53 -10.19
CA SER A 26 -6.92 8.08 -9.62
C SER A 26 -8.11 7.97 -10.57
N SER A 27 -7.94 8.32 -11.85
CA SER A 27 -9.05 8.26 -12.81
C SER A 27 -9.47 6.81 -13.09
N ARG A 28 -8.51 5.87 -13.20
CA ARG A 28 -8.82 4.45 -13.39
C ARG A 28 -9.61 3.90 -12.23
N PHE A 29 -9.19 4.20 -10.99
CA PHE A 29 -9.90 3.73 -9.80
C PHE A 29 -11.29 4.36 -9.68
N GLN A 30 -11.42 5.64 -9.98
CA GLN A 30 -12.73 6.31 -9.96
C GLN A 30 -13.67 5.68 -10.98
N ASP A 31 -13.21 5.44 -12.21
CA ASP A 31 -14.02 4.80 -13.24
C ASP A 31 -14.42 3.39 -12.85
N LEU A 32 -13.47 2.61 -12.32
CA LEU A 32 -13.71 1.26 -11.85
C LEU A 32 -14.77 1.23 -10.75
N PHE A 33 -14.61 2.07 -9.73
CA PHE A 33 -15.56 2.07 -8.61
C PHE A 33 -16.92 2.61 -9.02
N ARG A 34 -16.97 3.54 -9.96
CA ARG A 34 -18.24 3.99 -10.52
C ARG A 34 -18.98 2.85 -11.23
N ASP A 35 -18.25 2.04 -12.01
CA ASP A 35 -18.83 0.86 -12.66
C ASP A 35 -19.36 -0.15 -11.64
N ILE A 36 -18.59 -0.42 -10.59
CA ILE A 36 -18.98 -1.34 -9.53
C ILE A 36 -20.21 -0.83 -8.77
N GLN A 37 -20.29 0.49 -8.54
CA GLN A 37 -21.37 1.12 -7.78
C GLN A 37 -22.59 1.52 -8.61
N GLY A 38 -22.65 1.10 -9.89
CA GLY A 38 -23.79 1.45 -10.75
C GLY A 38 -23.81 2.92 -11.13
N ASP A 39 -22.67 3.45 -11.56
CA ASP A 39 -22.47 4.84 -12.00
C ASP A 39 -22.56 5.90 -10.89
N ARG A 40 -22.59 5.48 -9.63
CA ARG A 40 -22.50 6.44 -8.52
C ARG A 40 -21.07 6.93 -8.35
N ALA A 41 -20.90 8.20 -8.05
CA ALA A 41 -19.59 8.77 -7.79
C ALA A 41 -18.95 8.11 -6.56
N MET A 42 -17.62 7.94 -6.63
CA MET A 42 -16.87 7.43 -5.50
C MET A 42 -16.84 8.46 -4.37
N ASN A 43 -17.28 8.06 -3.18
CA ASN A 43 -17.23 8.91 -2.00
C ASN A 43 -16.04 8.47 -1.13
N VAL A 44 -14.94 9.20 -1.21
CA VAL A 44 -13.69 8.84 -0.53
C VAL A 44 -13.74 9.26 0.93
N ARG A 45 -13.58 8.29 1.81
CA ARG A 45 -13.47 8.52 3.26
C ARG A 45 -11.99 8.49 3.64
N LEU A 46 -11.35 9.65 3.61
CA LEU A 46 -9.91 9.74 3.83
C LEU A 46 -9.47 9.22 5.20
N TRP A 47 -10.32 9.34 6.22
CA TRP A 47 -9.98 8.83 7.54
C TRP A 47 -9.76 7.30 7.54
N GLY A 48 -10.37 6.58 6.59
CA GLY A 48 -10.17 5.15 6.41
C GLY A 48 -8.75 4.78 5.96
N ALA A 49 -8.03 5.73 5.36
CA ALA A 49 -6.63 5.52 4.99
C ALA A 49 -5.69 5.48 6.19
N VAL A 50 -6.06 6.08 7.30
CA VAL A 50 -5.19 6.14 8.50
C VAL A 50 -4.82 4.75 8.99
N PRO A 51 -5.79 3.85 9.29
CA PRO A 51 -5.40 2.50 9.72
C PRO A 51 -4.65 1.72 8.64
N VAL A 52 -4.91 1.96 7.36
CA VAL A 52 -4.19 1.30 6.27
C VAL A 52 -2.70 1.64 6.32
N TYR A 53 -2.37 2.93 6.36
CA TYR A 53 -0.97 3.35 6.37
C TYR A 53 -0.29 3.04 7.69
N LEU A 54 -0.99 3.09 8.82
CA LEU A 54 -0.44 2.64 10.09
C LEU A 54 -0.10 1.15 10.06
N ALA A 55 -0.96 0.33 9.44
CA ALA A 55 -0.69 -1.10 9.27
C ALA A 55 0.53 -1.33 8.38
N ILE A 56 0.68 -0.57 7.29
CA ILE A 56 1.87 -0.63 6.44
C ILE A 56 3.12 -0.27 7.25
N GLY A 57 3.06 0.81 8.01
CA GLY A 57 4.17 1.22 8.87
C GLY A 57 4.57 0.14 9.87
N TYR A 58 3.59 -0.50 10.50
CA TYR A 58 3.84 -1.60 11.40
C TYR A 58 4.52 -2.79 10.71
N LEU A 59 3.97 -3.21 9.57
CA LEU A 59 4.53 -4.34 8.83
C LEU A 59 5.97 -4.07 8.42
N VAL A 60 6.24 -2.88 7.88
CA VAL A 60 7.59 -2.51 7.45
C VAL A 60 8.55 -2.48 8.65
N SER A 61 8.08 -2.02 9.82
CA SER A 61 8.93 -1.94 11.01
C SER A 61 9.45 -3.30 11.47
N GLU A 62 8.74 -4.37 11.14
CA GLU A 62 9.10 -5.75 11.52
C GLU A 62 9.97 -6.45 10.47
N ILE A 63 10.26 -5.80 9.36
CA ILE A 63 10.98 -6.39 8.24
C ILE A 63 12.46 -6.01 8.31
N HIS A 64 13.36 -6.96 8.01
CA HIS A 64 14.78 -6.78 8.16
C HIS A 64 15.58 -6.89 6.86
N SER A 65 14.92 -7.05 5.71
CA SER A 65 15.60 -7.11 4.41
C SER A 65 14.70 -6.58 3.30
N ALA A 66 15.33 -6.05 2.24
CA ALA A 66 14.59 -5.52 1.09
C ALA A 66 13.76 -6.58 0.36
N PRO A 67 14.28 -7.79 0.10
CA PRO A 67 13.46 -8.83 -0.55
C PRO A 67 12.21 -9.18 0.26
N ARG A 68 12.33 -9.27 1.58
CA ARG A 68 11.17 -9.54 2.43
C ARG A 68 10.16 -8.41 2.40
N ALA A 69 10.63 -7.16 2.33
CA ALA A 69 9.73 -6.02 2.19
C ALA A 69 8.95 -6.10 0.88
N PHE A 70 9.64 -6.41 -0.22
CA PHE A 70 9.00 -6.54 -1.52
C PHE A 70 7.93 -7.65 -1.51
N PHE A 71 8.30 -8.85 -1.08
CA PHE A 71 7.35 -9.97 -1.09
C PHE A 71 6.21 -9.79 -0.09
N THR A 72 6.46 -9.16 1.06
CA THR A 72 5.40 -8.83 2.01
C THR A 72 4.43 -7.84 1.39
N GLY A 73 4.93 -6.85 0.67
CA GLY A 73 4.10 -5.88 -0.02
C GLY A 73 3.24 -6.50 -1.12
N VAL A 74 3.86 -7.35 -1.94
CA VAL A 74 3.11 -8.07 -2.97
C VAL A 74 2.01 -8.92 -2.34
N ALA A 75 2.34 -9.69 -1.31
CA ALA A 75 1.37 -10.57 -0.65
C ALA A 75 0.22 -9.78 -0.02
N THR A 76 0.54 -8.70 0.67
CA THR A 76 -0.46 -7.86 1.34
C THR A 76 -1.45 -7.27 0.34
N TYR A 77 -0.93 -6.68 -0.73
CA TYR A 77 -1.75 -6.07 -1.75
C TYR A 77 -2.50 -7.12 -2.58
N ALA A 78 -1.88 -8.29 -2.82
CA ALA A 78 -2.55 -9.38 -3.52
C ALA A 78 -3.75 -9.90 -2.72
N ILE A 79 -3.64 -10.04 -1.41
CA ILE A 79 -4.76 -10.45 -0.57
C ILE A 79 -5.93 -9.48 -0.76
N TYR A 80 -5.66 -8.20 -0.74
CA TYR A 80 -6.67 -7.16 -0.90
C TYR A 80 -7.26 -7.17 -2.32
N ASP A 81 -6.41 -7.08 -3.34
CA ASP A 81 -6.84 -6.92 -4.73
C ASP A 81 -7.49 -8.18 -5.29
N PHE A 82 -6.93 -9.35 -5.00
CA PHE A 82 -7.51 -10.61 -5.50
C PHE A 82 -8.76 -11.01 -4.74
N THR A 83 -8.93 -10.55 -3.50
CA THR A 83 -10.22 -10.68 -2.80
C THR A 83 -11.29 -9.86 -3.53
N GLN A 84 -10.96 -8.65 -3.95
CA GLN A 84 -11.87 -7.82 -4.74
C GLN A 84 -12.18 -8.46 -6.09
N LEU A 85 -11.16 -9.01 -6.77
CA LEU A 85 -11.33 -9.71 -8.04
C LEU A 85 -12.30 -10.89 -7.89
N THR A 86 -12.20 -11.63 -6.78
CA THR A 86 -13.07 -12.77 -6.49
C THR A 86 -14.52 -12.32 -6.23
N THR A 87 -14.69 -11.17 -5.60
CA THR A 87 -15.99 -10.70 -5.11
C THR A 87 -16.73 -9.84 -6.15
N PHE A 88 -16.01 -9.01 -6.90
CA PHE A 88 -16.61 -8.06 -7.83
C PHE A 88 -16.40 -8.49 -9.27
N ASP A 89 -17.49 -8.69 -10.01
CA ASP A 89 -17.45 -9.15 -11.41
C ASP A 89 -16.68 -8.20 -12.33
N LYS A 90 -16.74 -6.90 -12.06
CA LYS A 90 -16.14 -5.87 -12.92
C LYS A 90 -14.71 -5.51 -12.54
N TYR A 91 -14.11 -6.20 -11.57
CA TYR A 91 -12.75 -5.87 -11.12
C TYR A 91 -11.73 -6.47 -12.09
N PRO A 92 -10.92 -5.65 -12.78
CA PRO A 92 -10.01 -6.18 -13.80
C PRO A 92 -8.77 -6.83 -13.21
N LEU A 93 -8.36 -7.94 -13.83
CA LEU A 93 -7.13 -8.64 -13.44
C LEU A 93 -5.91 -7.74 -13.56
N SER A 94 -5.87 -6.86 -14.57
CA SER A 94 -4.74 -5.95 -14.79
C SER A 94 -4.51 -5.03 -13.59
N ILE A 95 -5.57 -4.53 -12.98
CA ILE A 95 -5.46 -3.68 -11.79
C ILE A 95 -4.96 -4.51 -10.59
N ALA A 96 -5.50 -5.72 -10.39
CA ALA A 96 -5.07 -6.59 -9.29
C ALA A 96 -3.57 -6.89 -9.37
N VAL A 97 -3.06 -7.23 -10.55
CA VAL A 97 -1.63 -7.53 -10.76
C VAL A 97 -0.78 -6.27 -10.57
N ALA A 98 -1.16 -5.17 -11.23
CA ALA A 98 -0.38 -3.94 -11.16
C ALA A 98 -0.31 -3.40 -9.73
N ASP A 99 -1.41 -3.40 -9.01
CA ASP A 99 -1.47 -2.89 -7.65
C ASP A 99 -0.68 -3.77 -6.69
N SER A 100 -0.71 -5.09 -6.89
CA SER A 100 0.08 -6.03 -6.07
C SER A 100 1.58 -5.80 -6.26
N ILE A 101 2.04 -5.62 -7.50
CA ILE A 101 3.45 -5.32 -7.78
C ILE A 101 3.83 -3.98 -7.16
N TRP A 102 2.99 -2.98 -7.29
CA TRP A 102 3.22 -1.68 -6.68
C TRP A 102 3.34 -1.79 -5.16
N GLY A 103 2.49 -2.60 -4.52
CA GLY A 103 2.56 -2.83 -3.08
C GLY A 103 3.94 -3.35 -2.64
N GLY A 104 4.52 -4.25 -3.44
CA GLY A 104 5.89 -4.74 -3.20
C GLY A 104 6.92 -3.63 -3.34
N ILE A 105 6.83 -2.84 -4.41
CA ILE A 105 7.74 -1.71 -4.65
C ILE A 105 7.59 -0.68 -3.53
N LEU A 106 6.36 -0.35 -3.16
CA LEU A 106 6.08 0.62 -2.10
C LEU A 106 6.73 0.20 -0.78
N MET A 107 6.50 -1.03 -0.34
CA MET A 107 7.06 -1.49 0.93
C MET A 107 8.58 -1.60 0.89
N ALA A 108 9.16 -2.00 -0.24
CA ALA A 108 10.61 -2.00 -0.41
C ALA A 108 11.20 -0.59 -0.30
N LEU A 109 10.55 0.39 -0.92
CA LEU A 109 10.99 1.79 -0.86
C LEU A 109 10.83 2.38 0.53
N VAL A 110 9.72 2.09 1.21
CA VAL A 110 9.50 2.54 2.58
C VAL A 110 10.56 1.92 3.50
N TRP A 111 10.83 0.63 3.34
CA TRP A 111 11.85 -0.07 4.12
C TRP A 111 13.23 0.55 3.88
N TRP A 112 13.61 0.75 2.62
CA TRP A 112 14.90 1.35 2.27
C TRP A 112 15.02 2.76 2.87
N SER A 113 13.98 3.59 2.72
CA SER A 113 13.96 4.93 3.30
C SER A 113 14.07 4.89 4.81
N GLY A 114 13.39 3.95 5.45
CA GLY A 114 13.48 3.76 6.89
C GLY A 114 14.87 3.40 7.36
N VAL A 115 15.59 2.57 6.59
CA VAL A 115 16.99 2.24 6.89
C VAL A 115 17.86 3.50 6.77
N GLN A 116 17.69 4.28 5.71
CA GLN A 116 18.47 5.49 5.48
C GLN A 116 18.25 6.53 6.60
N LEU A 117 17.05 6.59 7.16
CA LEU A 117 16.70 7.52 8.23
C LEU A 117 16.94 6.92 9.62
N ASN A 118 17.57 5.76 9.71
CA ASN A 118 17.85 5.05 10.97
C ASN A 118 16.60 4.68 11.76
N LEU A 119 15.48 4.52 11.08
CA LEU A 119 14.24 4.04 11.69
C LEU A 119 14.20 2.52 11.77
N ILE A 120 14.93 1.85 10.88
CA ILE A 120 15.00 0.40 10.76
C ILE A 120 16.46 -0.04 10.77
N ALA A 121 16.76 -1.09 11.54
CA ALA A 121 18.07 -1.72 11.52
C ALA A 121 18.00 -2.98 10.63
N PRO A 122 18.70 -3.01 9.47
CA PRO A 122 18.68 -4.21 8.63
C PRO A 122 19.42 -5.35 9.31
N ARG A 123 18.91 -6.58 9.13
CA ARG A 123 19.58 -7.77 9.61
C ARG A 123 20.68 -8.13 8.62
N ARG A 124 21.89 -8.34 9.13
CA ARG A 124 23.03 -8.73 8.31
C ARG A 124 23.08 -10.24 8.13
#